data_8c3351a3ed6e0a9662b488e57ada63a4
#
_entry.id   8c3351a3ed6e0a9662b488e57ada63a4
#
_cell.length_a   1.000
_cell.length_b   1.000
_cell.length_c   1.000
_cell.angle_alpha   90.00
_cell.angle_beta   90.00
_cell.angle_gamma   90.00
#
_symmetry.space_group_name_H-M   'P 1'
#
loop_
_entity.id
_entity.type
_entity.pdbx_description
1 polymer ?
#
loop_
_entity_poly.entity_id
_entity_poly.type
_entity_poly.pdbx_seq_one_letter_code
_entity_poly.pdbx_strand_id
1 'polypeptide(L)'
;TEAAAVFLGELYEEFDSWFLALAAYNSGPGRVRRLLIRHAPLEPHTDRLYWELRRYLPKETREFLPKLFGAIVVTGNPTSHGYDLPAEDPFSFDQVWVPDATTLDVIAKASESADTEISRLNPQYVRGMTPPLRQASVRVPKGKGSLFSRNYALIPVDERVSFVEHTVAP
;
A
#
# COMPACT_ATOMS: atom_id res chain seq x y z
N THR A 1 1.23 1.64 -0.70
CA THR A 1 2.41 1.00 -0.06
C THR A 1 3.70 1.46 -0.71
N GLU A 2 3.85 1.43 -2.05
CA GLU A 2 5.02 1.91 -2.77
C GLU A 2 5.25 3.42 -2.52
N ALA A 3 4.22 4.25 -2.69
CA ALA A 3 4.30 5.68 -2.39
C ALA A 3 4.70 5.97 -0.94
N ALA A 4 4.25 5.15 0.03
CA ALA A 4 4.66 5.29 1.42
C ALA A 4 6.15 4.96 1.63
N ALA A 5 6.67 3.96 0.92
CA ALA A 5 8.09 3.61 0.98
C ALA A 5 8.97 4.71 0.36
N VAL A 6 8.55 5.26 -0.79
CA VAL A 6 9.24 6.41 -1.43
C VAL A 6 9.24 7.61 -0.47
N PHE A 7 8.08 7.97 0.08
CA PHE A 7 7.98 9.11 1.00
C PHE A 7 8.80 8.92 2.28
N LEU A 8 8.87 7.70 2.82
CA LEU A 8 9.77 7.40 3.95
C LEU A 8 11.24 7.56 3.58
N GLY A 9 11.63 7.17 2.36
CA GLY A 9 12.97 7.40 1.82
C GLY A 9 13.32 8.89 1.74
N GLU A 10 12.41 9.71 1.18
CA GLU A 10 12.57 11.17 1.11
C GLU A 10 12.73 11.79 2.51
N LEU A 11 11.95 11.32 3.49
CA LEU A 11 12.06 11.78 4.87
C LEU A 11 13.38 11.37 5.51
N TYR A 12 13.89 10.18 5.18
CA TYR A 12 15.21 9.76 5.66
C TYR A 12 16.33 10.62 5.04
N GLU A 13 16.26 10.92 3.76
CA GLU A 13 17.21 11.83 3.10
C GLU A 13 17.19 13.23 3.73
N GLU A 14 16.00 13.72 4.13
CA GLU A 14 15.86 15.02 4.78
C GLU A 14 16.39 15.05 6.22
N PHE A 15 16.10 14.00 7.01
CA PHE A 15 16.36 14.01 8.45
C PHE A 15 17.60 13.20 8.86
N ASP A 16 18.23 12.46 7.96
CA ASP A 16 19.42 11.61 8.19
C ASP A 16 19.28 10.71 9.45
N SER A 17 18.05 10.35 9.80
CA SER A 17 17.72 9.51 10.95
C SER A 17 16.39 8.81 10.70
N TRP A 18 16.37 7.49 10.79
CA TRP A 18 15.15 6.72 10.66
C TRP A 18 14.11 7.06 11.74
N PHE A 19 14.54 7.36 12.94
CA PHE A 19 13.63 7.69 14.04
C PHE A 19 12.97 9.05 13.82
N LEU A 20 13.72 10.04 13.33
CA LEU A 20 13.17 11.35 12.96
C LEU A 20 12.29 11.26 11.70
N ALA A 21 12.69 10.46 10.70
CA ALA A 21 11.90 10.21 9.51
C ALA A 21 10.55 9.56 9.84
N LEU A 22 10.54 8.53 10.69
CA LEU A 22 9.32 7.87 11.15
C LEU A 22 8.43 8.81 12.00
N ALA A 23 9.03 9.65 12.83
CA ALA A 23 8.30 10.68 13.56
C ALA A 23 7.68 11.72 12.60
N ALA A 24 8.41 12.10 11.55
CA ALA A 24 7.94 13.02 10.51
C ALA A 24 6.84 12.39 9.66
N TYR A 25 6.93 11.11 9.31
CA TYR A 25 5.89 10.36 8.63
C TYR A 25 4.58 10.39 9.42
N ASN A 26 4.64 10.15 10.73
CA ASN A 26 3.46 10.09 11.60
C ASN A 26 2.89 11.48 11.93
N SER A 27 3.73 12.48 12.22
CA SER A 27 3.28 13.80 12.72
C SER A 27 3.38 14.96 11.73
N GLY A 28 3.88 14.67 10.53
CA GLY A 28 4.18 15.64 9.48
C GLY A 28 5.60 16.24 9.59
N PRO A 29 6.34 16.35 8.45
CA PRO A 29 7.74 16.81 8.43
C PRO A 29 7.90 18.23 8.95
N GLY A 30 6.95 19.12 8.66
CA GLY A 30 6.99 20.50 9.15
C GLY A 30 7.01 20.63 10.69
N ARG A 31 6.43 19.65 11.41
CA ARG A 31 6.49 19.62 12.87
C ARG A 31 7.88 19.25 13.36
N VAL A 32 8.46 18.20 12.79
CA VAL A 32 9.81 17.75 13.18
C VAL A 32 10.85 18.83 12.85
N ARG A 33 10.79 19.46 11.67
CA ARG A 33 11.66 20.63 11.33
C ARG A 33 11.60 21.73 12.38
N ARG A 34 10.39 22.14 12.77
CA ARG A 34 10.24 23.19 13.81
C ARG A 34 10.80 22.78 15.16
N LEU A 35 10.69 21.50 15.53
CA LEU A 35 11.27 21.00 16.78
C LEU A 35 12.79 21.01 16.72
N LEU A 36 13.40 20.57 15.63
CA LEU A 36 14.83 20.59 15.41
C LEU A 36 15.37 22.02 15.49
N ILE A 37 14.79 22.96 14.75
CA ILE A 37 15.18 24.38 14.77
C ILE A 37 15.09 24.96 16.18
N ARG A 38 14.06 24.62 16.95
CA ARG A 38 13.83 25.20 18.27
C ARG A 38 14.71 24.60 19.37
N HIS A 39 14.99 23.30 19.30
CA HIS A 39 15.56 22.55 20.42
C HIS A 39 16.94 21.95 20.14
N ALA A 40 17.32 21.85 18.86
CA ALA A 40 18.56 21.19 18.43
C ALA A 40 19.12 21.80 17.13
N PRO A 41 19.26 23.13 17.01
CA PRO A 41 19.58 23.80 15.74
C PRO A 41 20.97 23.48 15.16
N LEU A 42 21.87 22.97 15.96
CA LEU A 42 23.26 22.67 15.57
C LEU A 42 23.64 21.21 15.86
N GLU A 43 22.69 20.41 16.29
CA GLU A 43 22.95 19.00 16.63
C GLU A 43 22.89 18.13 15.38
N PRO A 44 23.75 17.11 15.25
CA PRO A 44 23.63 16.17 14.17
C PRO A 44 22.34 15.36 14.32
N HIS A 45 21.67 15.15 13.21
CA HIS A 45 20.44 14.38 13.18
C HIS A 45 20.76 12.89 13.39
N THR A 46 20.51 12.38 14.57
CA THR A 46 20.76 10.99 14.96
C THR A 46 19.49 10.37 15.54
N ASP A 47 19.44 9.04 15.58
CA ASP A 47 18.32 8.33 16.22
C ASP A 47 18.25 8.63 17.72
N ARG A 48 19.39 8.97 18.35
CA ARG A 48 19.45 9.42 19.74
C ARG A 48 18.69 10.74 19.94
N LEU A 49 18.83 11.67 18.99
CA LEU A 49 18.18 12.98 19.06
C LEU A 49 16.63 12.87 19.11
N TYR A 50 16.06 11.85 18.43
CA TYR A 50 14.62 11.57 18.57
C TYR A 50 14.20 11.39 20.04
N TRP A 51 14.97 10.61 20.83
CA TRP A 51 14.61 10.34 22.23
C TRP A 51 14.67 11.59 23.10
N GLU A 52 15.56 12.51 22.82
CA GLU A 52 15.69 13.80 23.50
C GLU A 52 14.52 14.72 23.14
N LEU A 53 14.11 14.74 21.86
CA LEU A 53 13.01 15.55 21.35
C LEU A 53 11.62 14.91 21.57
N ARG A 54 11.56 13.63 21.90
CA ARG A 54 10.31 12.86 22.02
C ARG A 54 9.27 13.55 22.92
N ARG A 55 9.69 14.17 24.00
CA ARG A 55 8.78 14.87 24.94
C ARG A 55 7.97 16.00 24.32
N TYR A 56 8.44 16.58 23.23
CA TYR A 56 7.78 17.68 22.51
C TYR A 56 6.86 17.19 21.39
N LEU A 57 6.90 15.90 21.07
CA LEU A 57 6.04 15.31 20.06
C LEU A 57 4.63 14.99 20.63
N PRO A 58 3.58 14.91 19.79
CA PRO A 58 2.28 14.42 20.19
C PRO A 58 2.35 13.04 20.82
N LYS A 59 1.41 12.71 21.71
CA LYS A 59 1.35 11.40 22.37
C LYS A 59 1.37 10.26 21.36
N GLU A 60 0.57 10.36 20.30
CA GLU A 60 0.51 9.36 19.23
C GLU A 60 1.90 9.10 18.62
N THR A 61 2.62 10.16 18.22
CA THR A 61 3.96 10.06 17.64
C THR A 61 4.99 9.49 18.63
N ARG A 62 4.87 9.84 19.91
CA ARG A 62 5.73 9.29 20.97
C ARG A 62 5.57 7.78 21.15
N GLU A 63 4.36 7.27 20.89
CA GLU A 63 4.01 5.87 21.02
C GLU A 63 4.20 5.08 19.72
N PHE A 64 4.25 5.79 18.59
CA PHE A 64 4.32 5.17 17.26
C PHE A 64 5.59 4.34 17.10
N LEU A 65 6.76 4.91 17.36
CA LEU A 65 8.05 4.20 17.20
C LEU A 65 8.14 2.96 18.12
N PRO A 66 7.90 3.06 19.43
CA PRO A 66 7.92 1.89 20.30
C PRO A 66 6.96 0.78 19.85
N LYS A 67 5.75 1.14 19.39
CA LYS A 67 4.77 0.18 18.87
C LYS A 67 5.26 -0.47 17.58
N LEU A 68 5.83 0.32 16.67
CA LEU A 68 6.40 -0.19 15.41
C LEU A 68 7.53 -1.20 15.68
N PHE A 69 8.47 -0.84 16.56
CA PHE A 69 9.58 -1.75 16.90
C PHE A 69 9.09 -3.00 17.65
N GLY A 70 8.12 -2.85 18.55
CA GLY A 70 7.47 -3.98 19.20
C GLY A 70 6.83 -4.93 18.19
N ALA A 71 6.12 -4.39 17.19
CA ALA A 71 5.54 -5.19 16.12
C ALA A 71 6.63 -5.91 15.29
N ILE A 72 7.71 -5.22 14.90
CA ILE A 72 8.82 -5.82 14.15
C ILE A 72 9.46 -6.98 14.93
N VAL A 73 9.72 -6.80 16.23
CA VAL A 73 10.31 -7.84 17.08
C VAL A 73 9.39 -9.06 17.17
N VAL A 74 8.11 -8.85 17.44
CA VAL A 74 7.12 -9.94 17.57
C VAL A 74 6.92 -10.67 16.23
N THR A 75 6.77 -9.94 15.13
CA THR A 75 6.57 -10.55 13.81
C THR A 75 7.81 -11.19 13.24
N GLY A 76 9.01 -10.73 13.64
CA GLY A 76 10.28 -11.34 13.26
C GLY A 76 10.52 -12.71 13.89
N ASN A 77 9.96 -12.97 15.07
CA ASN A 77 10.03 -14.28 15.72
C ASN A 77 8.75 -14.54 16.54
N PRO A 78 7.61 -14.79 15.89
CA PRO A 78 6.32 -14.92 16.56
C PRO A 78 6.29 -16.07 17.58
N THR A 79 6.94 -17.18 17.29
CA THR A 79 6.96 -18.37 18.18
C THR A 79 7.59 -18.05 19.54
N SER A 80 8.67 -17.26 19.58
CA SER A 80 9.30 -16.82 20.84
C SER A 80 8.38 -15.95 21.70
N HIS A 81 7.34 -15.39 21.10
CA HIS A 81 6.35 -14.53 21.76
C HIS A 81 5.01 -15.24 22.00
N GLY A 82 4.97 -16.58 21.85
CA GLY A 82 3.78 -17.40 22.11
C GLY A 82 2.76 -17.44 20.98
N TYR A 83 3.13 -17.01 19.77
CA TYR A 83 2.27 -17.10 18.60
C TYR A 83 2.70 -18.29 17.74
N ASP A 84 1.83 -19.27 17.61
CA ASP A 84 1.99 -20.38 16.66
C ASP A 84 1.20 -20.04 15.39
N LEU A 85 1.88 -19.39 14.45
CA LEU A 85 1.28 -18.97 13.19
C LEU A 85 1.69 -19.96 12.09
N PRO A 86 0.72 -20.50 11.32
CA PRO A 86 1.06 -21.30 10.15
C PRO A 86 1.86 -20.43 9.16
N ALA A 87 2.84 -21.05 8.51
CA ALA A 87 3.53 -20.41 7.41
C ALA A 87 2.53 -20.20 6.26
N GLU A 88 2.27 -18.97 5.90
CA GLU A 88 1.49 -18.64 4.73
C GLU A 88 2.43 -18.46 3.53
N ASP A 89 1.96 -18.89 2.36
CA ASP A 89 2.68 -18.64 1.11
C ASP A 89 2.80 -17.12 0.87
N PRO A 90 3.93 -16.66 0.33
CA PRO A 90 4.10 -15.26 -0.03
C PRO A 90 2.98 -14.79 -0.95
N PHE A 91 2.43 -13.61 -0.66
CA PHE A 91 1.42 -12.99 -1.51
C PHE A 91 1.96 -12.78 -2.93
N SER A 92 1.49 -13.59 -3.87
CA SER A 92 1.98 -13.63 -5.24
C SER A 92 0.84 -13.45 -6.25
N PHE A 93 1.14 -12.75 -7.33
CA PHE A 93 0.20 -12.47 -8.42
C PHE A 93 0.96 -12.18 -9.70
N ASP A 94 0.26 -12.26 -10.85
CA ASP A 94 0.73 -11.67 -12.10
C ASP A 94 0.03 -10.33 -12.28
N GLN A 95 0.79 -9.34 -12.77
CA GLN A 95 0.26 -8.02 -13.09
C GLN A 95 -0.04 -7.96 -14.59
N VAL A 96 -1.26 -7.58 -14.94
CA VAL A 96 -1.74 -7.40 -16.32
C VAL A 96 -2.32 -6.02 -16.49
N TRP A 97 -2.50 -5.59 -17.75
CA TRP A 97 -3.02 -4.28 -18.07
C TRP A 97 -4.31 -4.39 -18.87
N VAL A 98 -5.28 -3.55 -18.51
CA VAL A 98 -6.50 -3.36 -19.31
C VAL A 98 -6.51 -1.93 -19.86
N PRO A 99 -6.95 -1.74 -21.12
CA PRO A 99 -6.83 -0.44 -21.78
C PRO A 99 -7.85 0.59 -21.31
N ASP A 100 -8.98 0.12 -20.77
CA ASP A 100 -10.11 0.97 -20.38
C ASP A 100 -10.94 0.30 -19.27
N ALA A 101 -12.10 0.88 -18.94
CA ALA A 101 -13.04 0.32 -17.99
C ALA A 101 -13.26 -1.18 -18.24
N THR A 102 -13.03 -1.97 -17.19
CA THR A 102 -13.24 -3.42 -17.20
C THR A 102 -13.72 -3.83 -15.82
N THR A 103 -14.81 -4.56 -15.74
CA THR A 103 -15.35 -5.04 -14.48
C THR A 103 -14.57 -6.25 -13.97
N LEU A 104 -14.51 -6.44 -12.65
CA LEU A 104 -13.71 -7.49 -12.02
C LEU A 104 -14.21 -8.90 -12.34
N ASP A 105 -15.49 -9.09 -12.60
CA ASP A 105 -16.07 -10.35 -13.07
C ASP A 105 -15.58 -10.72 -14.49
N VAL A 106 -15.44 -9.74 -15.37
CA VAL A 106 -14.85 -9.96 -16.71
C VAL A 106 -13.36 -10.34 -16.58
N ILE A 107 -12.65 -9.73 -15.65
CA ILE A 107 -11.25 -10.09 -15.35
C ILE A 107 -11.18 -11.52 -14.79
N ALA A 108 -12.09 -11.88 -13.90
CA ALA A 108 -12.18 -13.22 -13.34
C ALA A 108 -12.45 -14.26 -14.43
N LYS A 109 -13.42 -14.01 -15.32
CA LYS A 109 -13.73 -14.84 -16.47
C LYS A 109 -12.51 -15.02 -17.39
N ALA A 110 -11.84 -13.94 -17.75
CA ALA A 110 -10.67 -13.96 -18.64
C ALA A 110 -9.48 -14.71 -18.01
N SER A 111 -9.30 -14.62 -16.70
CA SER A 111 -8.24 -15.35 -15.97
C SER A 111 -8.66 -16.72 -15.47
N GLU A 112 -9.89 -17.16 -15.76
CA GLU A 112 -10.47 -18.42 -15.23
C GLU A 112 -10.30 -18.55 -13.72
N SER A 113 -10.64 -17.47 -13.01
CA SER A 113 -10.49 -17.33 -11.55
C SER A 113 -11.83 -17.00 -10.92
N ALA A 114 -11.94 -17.20 -9.61
CA ALA A 114 -13.14 -16.79 -8.88
C ALA A 114 -13.20 -15.27 -8.71
N ASP A 115 -14.41 -14.68 -8.78
CA ASP A 115 -14.65 -13.23 -8.58
C ASP A 115 -14.12 -12.75 -7.23
N THR A 116 -14.28 -13.58 -6.18
CA THR A 116 -13.80 -13.30 -4.83
C THR A 116 -12.27 -13.22 -4.76
N GLU A 117 -11.57 -14.05 -5.56
CA GLU A 117 -10.12 -14.05 -5.62
C GLU A 117 -9.61 -12.79 -6.33
N ILE A 118 -10.22 -12.43 -7.48
CA ILE A 118 -9.87 -11.21 -8.20
C ILE A 118 -10.15 -9.96 -7.35
N SER A 119 -11.28 -9.90 -6.66
CA SER A 119 -11.62 -8.80 -5.75
C SER A 119 -10.59 -8.67 -4.60
N ARG A 120 -10.17 -9.80 -4.02
CA ARG A 120 -9.14 -9.82 -2.97
C ARG A 120 -7.76 -9.34 -3.46
N LEU A 121 -7.40 -9.68 -4.69
CA LEU A 121 -6.14 -9.23 -5.31
C LEU A 121 -6.18 -7.74 -5.68
N ASN A 122 -7.38 -7.17 -5.91
CA ASN A 122 -7.57 -5.82 -6.44
C ASN A 122 -8.45 -4.93 -5.52
N PRO A 123 -8.14 -4.79 -4.22
CA PRO A 123 -8.97 -4.06 -3.26
C PRO A 123 -9.06 -2.55 -3.56
N GLN A 124 -8.18 -2.02 -4.41
CA GLN A 124 -8.22 -0.63 -4.86
C GLN A 124 -9.42 -0.33 -5.76
N TYR A 125 -10.03 -1.32 -6.38
CA TYR A 125 -11.20 -1.16 -7.26
C TYR A 125 -12.50 -1.35 -6.48
N VAL A 126 -12.78 -0.43 -5.55
CA VAL A 126 -13.93 -0.47 -4.62
C VAL A 126 -15.29 -0.54 -5.36
N ARG A 127 -15.35 -0.03 -6.58
CA ARG A 127 -16.57 -0.08 -7.43
C ARG A 127 -16.65 -1.36 -8.28
N GLY A 128 -15.76 -2.33 -8.08
CA GLY A 128 -15.74 -3.58 -8.84
C GLY A 128 -15.30 -3.42 -10.29
N MET A 129 -14.66 -2.29 -10.66
CA MET A 129 -14.20 -2.03 -12.03
C MET A 129 -12.96 -1.14 -12.05
N THR A 130 -12.20 -1.21 -13.13
CA THR A 130 -11.10 -0.29 -13.42
C THR A 130 -11.63 1.08 -13.89
N PRO A 131 -10.84 2.17 -13.74
CA PRO A 131 -11.27 3.49 -14.17
C PRO A 131 -11.50 3.56 -15.69
N PRO A 132 -12.54 4.30 -16.14
CA PRO A 132 -12.77 4.56 -17.56
C PRO A 132 -11.73 5.50 -18.15
N LEU A 133 -11.59 5.46 -19.48
CA LEU A 133 -10.78 6.36 -20.31
C LEU A 133 -9.29 6.37 -19.98
N ARG A 134 -8.78 5.33 -19.36
CA ARG A 134 -7.34 5.16 -19.07
C ARG A 134 -6.96 3.70 -18.87
N GLN A 135 -5.73 3.41 -19.23
CA GLN A 135 -5.12 2.12 -18.93
C GLN A 135 -5.00 1.91 -17.41
N ALA A 136 -5.30 0.71 -16.97
CA ALA A 136 -5.23 0.33 -15.56
C ALA A 136 -4.51 -1.01 -15.36
N SER A 137 -3.76 -1.11 -14.27
CA SER A 137 -3.07 -2.33 -13.85
C SER A 137 -3.98 -3.18 -13.01
N VAL A 138 -4.09 -4.46 -13.32
CA VAL A 138 -4.90 -5.43 -12.58
C VAL A 138 -4.04 -6.61 -12.16
N ARG A 139 -4.30 -7.16 -10.98
CA ARG A 139 -3.64 -8.34 -10.47
C ARG A 139 -4.53 -9.56 -10.70
N VAL A 140 -3.94 -10.60 -11.27
CA VAL A 140 -4.55 -11.92 -11.44
C VAL A 140 -3.73 -12.97 -10.69
N PRO A 141 -4.28 -14.15 -10.38
CA PRO A 141 -3.52 -15.19 -9.68
C PRO A 141 -2.22 -15.53 -10.41
N LYS A 142 -1.21 -15.88 -9.63
CA LYS A 142 0.13 -16.21 -10.15
C LYS A 142 0.05 -17.30 -11.21
N GLY A 143 0.72 -17.08 -12.35
CA GLY A 143 0.74 -17.97 -13.49
C GLY A 143 -0.43 -17.78 -14.47
N LYS A 144 -1.42 -16.93 -14.17
CA LYS A 144 -2.60 -16.70 -15.02
C LYS A 144 -2.50 -15.49 -15.95
N GLY A 145 -1.42 -14.72 -15.91
CA GLY A 145 -1.25 -13.52 -16.72
C GLY A 145 -1.33 -13.77 -18.23
N SER A 146 -0.66 -14.82 -18.73
CA SER A 146 -0.70 -15.20 -20.15
C SER A 146 -2.09 -15.70 -20.58
N LEU A 147 -2.76 -16.46 -19.72
CA LEU A 147 -4.12 -16.94 -19.94
C LEU A 147 -5.09 -15.76 -20.04
N PHE A 148 -5.00 -14.84 -19.07
CA PHE A 148 -5.78 -13.60 -19.08
C PHE A 148 -5.60 -12.84 -20.40
N SER A 149 -4.37 -12.56 -20.80
CA SER A 149 -4.08 -11.76 -21.99
C SER A 149 -4.69 -12.37 -23.26
N ARG A 150 -4.61 -13.69 -23.40
CA ARG A 150 -5.19 -14.42 -24.52
C ARG A 150 -6.72 -14.35 -24.52
N ASN A 151 -7.35 -14.65 -23.38
CA ASN A 151 -8.81 -14.68 -23.28
C ASN A 151 -9.42 -13.27 -23.35
N TYR A 152 -8.78 -12.28 -22.71
CA TYR A 152 -9.25 -10.91 -22.71
C TYR A 152 -9.23 -10.27 -24.10
N ALA A 153 -8.27 -10.64 -24.97
CA ALA A 153 -8.22 -10.18 -26.34
C ALA A 153 -9.42 -10.66 -27.18
N LEU A 154 -10.08 -11.74 -26.78
CA LEU A 154 -11.27 -12.30 -27.44
C LEU A 154 -12.59 -11.66 -26.96
N ILE A 155 -12.57 -10.89 -25.86
CA ILE A 155 -13.76 -10.24 -25.31
C ILE A 155 -14.02 -8.95 -26.07
N PRO A 156 -15.20 -8.79 -26.71
CA PRO A 156 -15.63 -7.56 -27.35
C PRO A 156 -15.57 -6.37 -26.38
N VAL A 157 -15.32 -5.17 -26.89
CA VAL A 157 -15.14 -3.97 -26.04
C VAL A 157 -16.42 -3.65 -25.24
N ASP A 158 -17.57 -3.82 -25.84
CA ASP A 158 -18.88 -3.62 -25.23
C ASP A 158 -19.24 -4.67 -24.16
N GLU A 159 -18.56 -5.82 -24.14
CA GLU A 159 -18.72 -6.86 -23.11
C GLU A 159 -17.71 -6.74 -21.95
N ARG A 160 -16.81 -5.76 -21.97
CA ARG A 160 -15.79 -5.59 -20.92
C ARG A 160 -16.34 -4.93 -19.65
N VAL A 161 -17.56 -4.42 -19.70
CA VAL A 161 -18.29 -3.83 -18.58
C VAL A 161 -19.61 -4.57 -18.44
N SER A 162 -19.80 -5.24 -17.32
CA SER A 162 -20.98 -6.12 -17.08
C SER A 162 -22.21 -5.36 -16.57
N PHE A 163 -22.18 -4.02 -16.45
CA PHE A 163 -23.33 -3.21 -16.04
C PHE A 163 -23.64 -2.12 -17.09
N VAL A 164 -24.90 -1.74 -17.16
CA VAL A 164 -25.37 -0.66 -18.03
C VAL A 164 -25.52 0.62 -17.20
N GLU A 165 -24.95 1.71 -17.65
CA GLU A 165 -25.14 3.02 -17.05
C GLU A 165 -26.50 3.58 -17.46
N HIS A 166 -27.39 3.82 -16.48
CA HIS A 166 -28.66 4.50 -16.71
C HIS A 166 -28.52 5.99 -16.44
N THR A 167 -28.60 6.80 -17.48
CA THR A 167 -28.75 8.24 -17.34
C THR A 167 -30.15 8.56 -16.89
N VAL A 168 -30.33 9.03 -15.67
CA VAL A 168 -31.58 9.53 -15.19
C VAL A 168 -31.84 10.90 -15.86
N ALA A 169 -32.84 10.99 -16.69
CA ALA A 169 -33.28 12.27 -17.24
C ALA A 169 -33.82 13.16 -16.10
N PRO A 170 -33.57 14.48 -16.12
CA PRO A 170 -33.98 15.42 -15.07
C PRO A 170 -35.50 15.58 -15.01
#